data_db1c8c00889ab07c2df3ec39f2043bb8
#
_entry.id   db1c8c00889ab07c2df3ec39f2043bb8
#
_cell.length_a   1.000
_cell.length_b   1.000
_cell.length_c   1.000
_cell.angle_alpha   90.00
_cell.angle_beta   90.00
_cell.angle_gamma   90.00
#
_symmetry.space_group_name_H-M   'P 1'
#
loop_
_entity.id
_entity.type
_entity.pdbx_description
1 polymer ?
#
loop_
_entity_poly.entity_id
_entity_poly.type
_entity_poly.pdbx_seq_one_letter_code
_entity_poly.pdbx_strand_id
1 'polypeptide(L)'
;RQMCIRDRATTAYPNRGRAVSIIDGENNTYWGTQWRSAKPGPPHWVAVDMGQARELHGLKLRARAEAENSDVPKSSGNPRIFNVDVSDDNLNWKRAGAFTVENRIENTVYFDHKATGRYFRITITATQADFYQGCLAEVWAF
;
A
#
# COMPACT_ATOMS: atom_id res chain seq x y z
N ARG A 1 -11.92 -12.08 2.61
CA ARG A 1 -10.81 -11.51 1.85
C ARG A 1 -9.72 -12.53 1.62
N GLN A 2 -9.33 -12.68 0.38
CA GLN A 2 -8.41 -13.70 -0.03
C GLN A 2 -7.11 -13.09 -0.52
N MET A 3 -6.36 -12.44 0.34
CA MET A 3 -5.09 -11.96 -0.07
C MET A 3 -4.01 -12.73 0.55
N CYS A 4 -2.97 -12.72 -0.04
CA CYS A 4 -2.00 -13.49 -0.06
C CYS A 4 -1.05 -13.56 0.88
N ILE A 5 -0.32 -14.38 0.67
CA ILE A 5 0.66 -15.10 1.37
C ILE A 5 2.01 -14.50 1.23
N ARG A 6 2.24 -13.72 0.23
CA ARG A 6 3.54 -13.15 -0.06
C ARG A 6 3.40 -11.69 -0.44
N ASP A 7 4.26 -10.90 0.15
CA ASP A 7 4.34 -9.50 -0.13
C ASP A 7 5.81 -9.07 -0.17
N ARG A 8 6.07 -7.98 -0.86
CA ARG A 8 7.40 -7.41 -1.01
C ARG A 8 7.29 -5.91 -0.97
N ALA A 9 8.32 -5.27 -0.47
CA ALA A 9 8.36 -3.82 -0.36
C ALA A 9 9.75 -3.30 -0.61
N THR A 10 9.85 -2.00 -0.90
CA THR A 10 11.13 -1.32 -1.08
C THR A 10 12.01 -1.48 0.13
N THR A 11 11.48 -1.17 1.31
CA THR A 11 12.18 -1.35 2.57
C THR A 11 11.16 -1.67 3.66
N ALA A 12 11.62 -2.38 4.69
CA ALA A 12 10.86 -2.61 5.90
C ALA A 12 11.80 -3.06 7.01
N TYR A 13 11.37 -2.92 8.26
CA TYR A 13 12.09 -3.54 9.37
C TYR A 13 11.55 -4.95 9.62
N PRO A 14 12.41 -5.90 10.01
CA PRO A 14 11.98 -7.29 10.22
C PRO A 14 10.88 -7.47 11.26
N ASN A 15 10.88 -6.64 12.30
CA ASN A 15 9.98 -6.79 13.45
C ASN A 15 8.96 -5.65 13.60
N ARG A 16 9.05 -4.62 12.75
CA ARG A 16 8.15 -3.46 12.80
C ARG A 16 7.97 -2.89 11.40
N GLY A 17 6.76 -2.50 11.08
CA GLY A 17 6.46 -1.92 9.78
C GLY A 17 6.66 -2.90 8.63
N ARG A 18 6.40 -4.19 8.84
CA ARG A 18 6.58 -5.23 7.83
C ARG A 18 5.55 -5.11 6.72
N ALA A 19 5.94 -5.46 5.51
CA ALA A 19 5.05 -5.42 4.35
C ALA A 19 3.79 -6.28 4.55
N VAL A 20 3.91 -7.45 5.18
CA VAL A 20 2.77 -8.33 5.45
C VAL A 20 1.68 -7.67 6.30
N SER A 21 2.01 -6.64 7.05
CA SER A 21 1.05 -5.93 7.89
C SER A 21 -0.11 -5.32 7.12
N ILE A 22 0.06 -5.02 5.83
CA ILE A 22 -1.04 -4.43 5.05
C ILE A 22 -2.15 -5.41 4.70
N ILE A 23 -1.94 -6.71 4.94
CA ILE A 23 -2.92 -7.76 4.63
C ILE A 23 -3.22 -8.66 5.84
N ASP A 24 -2.84 -8.26 7.03
CA ASP A 24 -3.02 -9.07 8.25
C ASP A 24 -4.41 -8.93 8.89
N GLY A 25 -5.22 -8.00 8.40
CA GLY A 25 -6.56 -7.74 8.94
C GLY A 25 -6.58 -6.88 10.19
N GLU A 26 -5.43 -6.36 10.62
CA GLU A 26 -5.29 -5.56 11.83
C GLU A 26 -5.11 -4.08 11.50
N ASN A 27 -5.94 -3.21 12.08
CA ASN A 27 -5.87 -1.78 11.79
C ASN A 27 -4.72 -1.07 12.51
N ASN A 28 -4.20 -1.67 13.57
CA ASN A 28 -3.13 -1.07 14.38
C ASN A 28 -1.72 -1.44 13.92
N THR A 29 -1.60 -2.38 13.01
CA THR A 29 -0.32 -2.71 12.38
C THR A 29 -0.20 -1.94 11.07
N TYR A 30 1.03 -1.75 10.61
CA TYR A 30 1.27 -1.03 9.35
C TYR A 30 2.58 -1.46 8.71
N TRP A 31 2.66 -1.31 7.40
CA TRP A 31 3.92 -1.29 6.69
C TRP A 31 4.49 0.13 6.76
N GLY A 32 5.77 0.22 7.02
CA GLY A 32 6.49 1.49 6.98
C GLY A 32 7.89 1.28 6.43
N THR A 33 8.36 2.23 5.64
CA THR A 33 9.74 2.22 5.15
C THR A 33 10.69 2.58 6.29
N GLN A 34 11.97 2.28 6.11
CA GLN A 34 12.98 2.49 7.16
C GLN A 34 13.11 3.97 7.54
N TRP A 35 13.28 4.22 8.84
CA TRP A 35 13.28 5.58 9.38
C TRP A 35 14.43 5.89 10.35
N ARG A 36 15.36 4.94 10.54
CA ARG A 36 16.52 5.15 11.42
C ARG A 36 17.74 5.55 10.61
N SER A 37 18.71 4.67 10.46
CA SER A 37 19.95 4.96 9.74
C SER A 37 19.70 5.11 8.23
N ALA A 38 18.91 4.23 7.65
CA ALA A 38 18.43 4.40 6.29
C ALA A 38 17.10 5.16 6.31
N LYS A 39 17.01 6.23 5.52
CA LYS A 39 15.81 7.06 5.38
C LYS A 39 15.53 7.28 3.91
N PRO A 40 15.17 6.21 3.16
CA PRO A 40 14.91 6.36 1.74
C PRO A 40 13.70 7.25 1.50
N GLY A 41 13.81 8.13 0.52
CA GLY A 41 12.70 8.94 0.05
C GLY A 41 11.85 8.22 -0.98
N PRO A 42 10.69 8.78 -1.35
CA PRO A 42 9.88 8.23 -2.43
C PRO A 42 10.65 8.11 -3.75
N PRO A 43 10.29 7.18 -4.64
CA PRO A 43 9.11 6.32 -4.54
C PRO A 43 9.30 5.12 -3.61
N HIS A 44 8.22 4.74 -2.95
CA HIS A 44 8.15 3.52 -2.14
C HIS A 44 7.12 2.59 -2.72
N TRP A 45 7.40 1.29 -2.73
CA TRP A 45 6.43 0.35 -3.27
C TRP A 45 6.23 -0.83 -2.33
N VAL A 46 5.04 -1.40 -2.41
CA VAL A 46 4.69 -2.66 -1.77
C VAL A 46 3.87 -3.48 -2.77
N ALA A 47 4.19 -4.75 -2.89
CA ALA A 47 3.52 -5.68 -3.79
C ALA A 47 2.87 -6.82 -3.01
N VAL A 48 1.72 -7.25 -3.49
CA VAL A 48 0.91 -8.31 -2.89
C VAL A 48 0.72 -9.43 -3.91
N ASP A 49 0.98 -10.65 -3.48
CA ASP A 49 0.67 -11.88 -4.23
C ASP A 49 -0.71 -12.37 -3.80
N MET A 50 -1.67 -12.34 -4.70
CA MET A 50 -3.04 -12.79 -4.43
C MET A 50 -3.20 -14.31 -4.56
N GLY A 51 -2.13 -15.03 -4.82
CA GLY A 51 -2.13 -16.47 -4.91
C GLY A 51 -2.62 -17.03 -6.24
N GLN A 52 -3.47 -16.31 -6.93
CA GLN A 52 -3.99 -16.64 -8.26
C GLN A 52 -4.42 -15.36 -8.98
N ALA A 53 -4.58 -15.46 -10.28
CA ALA A 53 -5.07 -14.33 -11.07
C ALA A 53 -6.49 -13.94 -10.63
N ARG A 54 -6.70 -12.64 -10.45
CA ARG A 54 -8.00 -12.07 -10.07
C ARG A 54 -8.29 -10.85 -10.92
N GLU A 55 -9.57 -10.62 -11.16
CA GLU A 55 -10.06 -9.40 -11.78
C GLU A 55 -10.27 -8.35 -10.69
N LEU A 56 -9.63 -7.20 -10.84
CA LEU A 56 -9.68 -6.12 -9.86
C LEU A 56 -10.36 -4.90 -10.45
N HIS A 57 -11.21 -4.26 -9.66
CA HIS A 57 -11.93 -3.05 -10.00
C HIS A 57 -11.44 -1.83 -9.23
N GLY A 58 -10.75 -2.04 -8.14
CA GLY A 58 -10.22 -0.97 -7.31
C GLY A 58 -9.53 -1.48 -6.05
N LEU A 59 -9.12 -0.53 -5.22
CA LEU A 59 -8.52 -0.79 -3.92
C LEU A 59 -9.15 0.08 -2.85
N LYS A 60 -9.27 -0.47 -1.66
CA LYS A 60 -9.54 0.30 -0.45
C LYS A 60 -8.27 0.28 0.40
N LEU A 61 -7.82 1.46 0.81
CA LEU A 61 -6.61 1.63 1.59
C LEU A 61 -6.96 2.22 2.96
N ARG A 62 -6.37 1.68 4.00
CA ARG A 62 -6.43 2.25 5.32
C ARG A 62 -5.09 2.88 5.66
N ALA A 63 -5.11 4.16 6.00
CA ALA A 63 -3.94 4.92 6.40
C ALA A 63 -3.49 4.52 7.81
N ARG A 64 -2.23 4.77 8.13
CA ARG A 64 -1.73 4.64 9.50
C ARG A 64 -2.40 5.69 10.39
N ALA A 65 -2.95 5.25 11.50
CA ALA A 65 -3.61 6.13 12.46
C ALA A 65 -2.63 6.87 13.37
N GLU A 66 -3.06 8.00 13.90
CA GLU A 66 -2.29 8.82 14.83
C GLU A 66 -1.98 8.06 16.13
N ALA A 67 -2.96 7.31 16.61
CA ALA A 67 -2.84 6.50 17.80
C ALA A 67 -3.51 5.15 17.59
N GLU A 68 -3.19 4.20 18.44
CA GLU A 68 -3.82 2.87 18.41
C GLU A 68 -5.34 3.00 18.58
N ASN A 69 -6.07 2.25 17.78
CA ASN A 69 -7.54 2.26 17.72
C ASN A 69 -8.16 3.62 17.39
N SER A 70 -7.39 4.52 16.79
CA SER A 70 -7.86 5.83 16.33
C SER A 70 -8.35 5.77 14.90
N ASP A 71 -9.33 6.61 14.56
CA ASP A 71 -9.77 6.86 13.19
C ASP A 71 -9.20 8.17 12.63
N VAL A 72 -8.26 8.78 13.34
CA VAL A 72 -7.56 9.98 12.86
C VAL A 72 -6.29 9.55 12.14
N PRO A 73 -6.13 9.92 10.87
CA PRO A 73 -4.91 9.54 10.15
C PRO A 73 -3.70 10.34 10.64
N LYS A 74 -2.53 9.68 10.66
CA LYS A 74 -1.28 10.40 10.88
C LYS A 74 -1.09 11.45 9.79
N SER A 75 -0.46 12.56 10.16
CA SER A 75 -0.21 13.66 9.22
C SER A 75 0.97 13.39 8.27
N SER A 76 1.74 12.35 8.49
CA SER A 76 2.94 12.07 7.71
C SER A 76 2.99 10.61 7.24
N GLY A 77 3.62 10.36 6.10
CA GLY A 77 3.91 9.02 5.61
C GLY A 77 2.77 8.31 4.90
N ASN A 78 1.52 8.70 5.11
CA ASN A 78 0.39 8.11 4.40
C ASN A 78 0.43 8.50 2.91
N PRO A 79 -0.03 7.63 2.00
CA PRO A 79 0.01 7.92 0.57
C PRO A 79 -0.83 9.14 0.22
N ARG A 80 -0.27 10.03 -0.60
CA ARG A 80 -0.99 11.14 -1.24
C ARG A 80 -1.13 10.90 -2.73
N ILE A 81 -0.02 10.60 -3.40
CA ILE A 81 0.00 10.26 -4.83
C ILE A 81 0.61 8.87 -4.97
N PHE A 82 -0.10 7.99 -5.64
CA PHE A 82 0.37 6.63 -5.85
C PHE A 82 -0.16 6.03 -7.14
N ASN A 83 0.58 5.04 -7.63
CA ASN A 83 0.21 4.25 -8.80
C ASN A 83 -0.13 2.83 -8.35
N VAL A 84 -1.04 2.19 -9.09
CA VAL A 84 -1.35 0.78 -8.91
C VAL A 84 -1.03 0.07 -10.22
N ASP A 85 -0.24 -0.99 -10.12
CA ASP A 85 0.11 -1.85 -11.23
C ASP A 85 -0.27 -3.29 -10.92
N VAL A 86 -0.56 -4.07 -11.94
CA VAL A 86 -0.85 -5.51 -11.83
C VAL A 86 0.13 -6.31 -12.67
N SER A 87 0.33 -7.57 -12.28
CA SER A 87 1.24 -8.46 -13.00
C SER A 87 0.78 -9.92 -12.85
N ASP A 88 1.05 -10.73 -13.86
CA ASP A 88 0.83 -12.17 -13.80
C ASP A 88 2.07 -12.94 -13.30
N ASP A 89 3.25 -12.36 -13.47
CA ASP A 89 4.54 -13.04 -13.25
C ASP A 89 5.44 -12.34 -12.22
N ASN A 90 5.00 -11.22 -11.66
CA ASN A 90 5.79 -10.38 -10.75
C ASN A 90 7.06 -9.78 -11.39
N LEU A 91 7.10 -9.73 -12.71
CA LEU A 91 8.22 -9.18 -13.49
C LEU A 91 7.75 -8.11 -14.47
N ASN A 92 6.67 -8.38 -15.17
CA ASN A 92 6.08 -7.48 -16.15
C ASN A 92 4.83 -6.84 -15.55
N TRP A 93 4.83 -5.52 -15.46
CA TRP A 93 3.78 -4.74 -14.78
C TRP A 93 2.98 -3.90 -15.75
N LYS A 94 1.67 -3.86 -15.54
CA LYS A 94 0.74 -3.07 -16.32
C LYS A 94 0.01 -2.10 -15.40
N ARG A 95 -0.05 -0.84 -15.80
CA ARG A 95 -0.72 0.21 -15.01
C ARG A 95 -2.23 -0.06 -14.94
N ALA A 96 -2.74 -0.15 -13.71
CA ALA A 96 -4.18 -0.20 -13.44
C ALA A 96 -4.75 1.19 -13.17
N GLY A 97 -4.00 2.05 -12.49
CA GLY A 97 -4.45 3.40 -12.23
C GLY A 97 -3.40 4.26 -11.53
N ALA A 98 -3.64 5.57 -11.54
CA ALA A 98 -2.84 6.58 -10.84
C ALA A 98 -3.79 7.47 -10.06
N PHE A 99 -3.48 7.72 -8.79
CA PHE A 99 -4.42 8.35 -7.87
C PHE A 99 -3.76 9.43 -7.03
N THR A 100 -4.55 10.44 -6.69
CA THR A 100 -4.24 11.43 -5.67
C THR A 100 -5.38 11.39 -4.65
N VAL A 101 -5.05 11.23 -3.37
CA VAL A 101 -6.04 11.11 -2.31
C VAL A 101 -5.77 12.08 -1.18
N GLU A 102 -6.82 12.42 -0.44
CA GLU A 102 -6.71 13.23 0.75
C GLU A 102 -6.24 12.40 1.95
N ASN A 103 -5.77 13.06 2.99
CA ASN A 103 -5.36 12.40 4.23
C ASN A 103 -6.58 11.99 5.04
N ARG A 104 -7.17 10.87 4.67
CA ARG A 104 -8.30 10.24 5.38
C ARG A 104 -7.86 8.90 5.92
N ILE A 105 -8.56 8.42 6.94
CA ILE A 105 -8.25 7.10 7.51
C ILE A 105 -8.50 5.98 6.50
N GLU A 106 -9.51 6.12 5.65
CA GLU A 106 -9.77 5.20 4.55
C GLU A 106 -10.00 5.96 3.26
N ASN A 107 -9.43 5.44 2.19
CA ASN A 107 -9.64 5.90 0.82
C ASN A 107 -9.99 4.69 -0.05
N THR A 108 -11.01 4.85 -0.90
CA THR A 108 -11.34 3.86 -1.92
C THR A 108 -11.08 4.46 -3.29
N VAL A 109 -10.33 3.75 -4.11
CA VAL A 109 -10.02 4.17 -5.48
C VAL A 109 -10.54 3.13 -6.45
N TYR A 110 -11.03 3.59 -7.59
CA TYR A 110 -11.60 2.75 -8.65
C TYR A 110 -10.77 2.88 -9.91
N PHE A 111 -10.48 1.75 -10.55
CA PHE A 111 -9.81 1.75 -11.83
C PHE A 111 -10.80 2.13 -12.94
N ASP A 112 -10.33 2.83 -13.98
CA ASP A 112 -11.17 3.15 -15.14
C ASP A 112 -11.63 1.90 -15.88
N HIS A 113 -10.75 0.89 -15.92
CA HIS A 113 -11.03 -0.41 -16.51
C HIS A 113 -10.56 -1.48 -15.54
N LYS A 114 -11.28 -2.61 -15.49
CA LYS A 114 -10.86 -3.75 -14.69
C LYS A 114 -9.44 -4.16 -15.06
N ALA A 115 -8.67 -4.57 -14.07
CA ALA A 115 -7.30 -5.03 -14.25
C ALA A 115 -7.18 -6.46 -13.73
N THR A 116 -6.53 -7.33 -14.47
CA THR A 116 -6.38 -8.74 -14.11
C THR A 116 -4.93 -9.09 -13.89
N GLY A 117 -4.64 -9.77 -12.81
CA GLY A 117 -3.32 -10.27 -12.49
C GLY A 117 -3.30 -11.05 -11.19
N ARG A 118 -2.22 -11.77 -10.96
CA ARG A 118 -1.99 -12.46 -9.70
C ARG A 118 -1.41 -11.53 -8.65
N TYR A 119 -0.66 -10.51 -9.09
CA TYR A 119 0.02 -9.56 -8.23
C TYR A 119 -0.51 -8.16 -8.46
N PHE A 120 -0.60 -7.37 -7.38
CA PHE A 120 -0.72 -5.93 -7.54
C PHE A 120 0.37 -5.22 -6.74
N ARG A 121 0.73 -4.03 -7.18
CA ARG A 121 1.78 -3.22 -6.55
C ARG A 121 1.29 -1.80 -6.40
N ILE A 122 1.45 -1.25 -5.20
CA ILE A 122 1.20 0.15 -4.92
C ILE A 122 2.55 0.85 -4.84
N THR A 123 2.74 1.88 -5.66
CA THR A 123 3.95 2.70 -5.64
C THR A 123 3.58 4.11 -5.19
N ILE A 124 4.05 4.49 -4.01
CA ILE A 124 3.80 5.81 -3.42
C ILE A 124 4.85 6.76 -3.96
N THR A 125 4.43 7.77 -4.71
CA THR A 125 5.33 8.79 -5.28
C THR A 125 5.35 10.06 -4.45
N ALA A 126 4.32 10.32 -3.64
CA ALA A 126 4.30 11.41 -2.68
C ALA A 126 3.48 11.02 -1.44
N THR A 127 3.91 11.47 -0.28
CA THR A 127 3.23 11.26 1.00
C THR A 127 2.47 12.52 1.42
N GLN A 128 1.56 12.41 2.40
CA GLN A 128 0.64 13.50 2.77
C GLN A 128 1.36 14.76 3.26
N ALA A 129 2.44 14.63 3.97
CA ALA A 129 3.22 15.77 4.45
C ALA A 129 4.55 15.93 3.71
N ASP A 130 4.67 15.37 2.51
CA ASP A 130 5.92 15.29 1.76
C ASP A 130 7.05 14.67 2.61
N PHE A 131 6.66 13.72 3.44
CA PHE A 131 7.58 13.07 4.36
C PHE A 131 8.37 11.97 3.64
N TYR A 132 9.59 11.71 4.08
CA TYR A 132 10.44 10.71 3.42
C TYR A 132 9.93 9.28 3.60
N GLN A 133 9.35 8.96 4.77
CA GLN A 133 8.84 7.63 5.07
C GLN A 133 7.47 7.43 4.44
N GLY A 134 7.27 6.27 3.80
CA GLY A 134 5.95 5.82 3.36
C GLY A 134 5.39 4.80 4.33
N CYS A 135 4.08 4.81 4.55
CA CYS A 135 3.40 3.83 5.39
C CYS A 135 1.98 3.58 4.91
N LEU A 136 1.44 2.42 5.29
CA LEU A 136 0.09 1.99 4.95
C LEU A 136 -0.33 0.91 5.96
N ALA A 137 -1.53 1.03 6.53
CA ALA A 137 -1.99 0.10 7.55
C ALA A 137 -2.63 -1.14 6.95
N GLU A 138 -3.51 -0.98 5.97
CA GLU A 138 -4.24 -2.11 5.40
C GLU A 138 -4.64 -1.81 3.95
N VAL A 139 -4.77 -2.85 3.13
CA VAL A 139 -5.27 -2.75 1.77
C VAL A 139 -6.23 -3.90 1.45
N TRP A 140 -7.31 -3.58 0.76
CA TRP A 140 -8.26 -4.55 0.21
C TRP A 140 -8.37 -4.31 -1.28
N ALA A 141 -8.20 -5.37 -2.07
CA ALA A 141 -8.46 -5.35 -3.50
C ALA A 141 -9.85 -5.94 -3.76
N PHE A 142 -10.58 -5.37 -4.71
CA PHE A 142 -11.91 -5.85 -5.08
C PHE A 142 -12.18 -5.72 -6.57
#